data_7164123b3b249a56bca69432fcbc8a93
#
_entry.id   7164123b3b249a56bca69432fcbc8a93
#
_cell.length_a   1.000
_cell.length_b   1.000
_cell.length_c   1.000
_cell.angle_alpha   90.00
_cell.angle_beta   90.00
_cell.angle_gamma   90.00
#
_symmetry.space_group_name_H-M   'P 1'
#
loop_
_entity.id
_entity.type
_entity.pdbx_description
1 polymer ?
#
loop_
_entity_poly.entity_id
_entity_poly.type
_entity_poly.pdbx_seq_one_letter_code
_entity_poly.pdbx_strand_id
1 'polypeptide(L)'
;RELQKKDGLTALHQIFTHVRFKDVLEIRTPDRPPFGYELAPAAFITGLLQEPCSLDEVGEMVATWTFEERLKAVEKSKTLDLSQTAFSGKSFRDWTERLFELSMKGLDKRAVQSNIPSERIYLEPFVEQFLARGPFSVQIQEEFVTSGKTLKNFIHGRWQEQKEELTMNN
;
A
#
# COMPACT_ATOMS: atom_id res chain seq x y z
N ARG A 1 29.58 -21.78 21.03
CA ARG A 1 30.11 -20.92 19.98
C ARG A 1 30.00 -19.46 20.44
N GLU A 2 31.07 -18.72 20.33
CA GLU A 2 31.11 -17.30 20.70
C GLU A 2 30.32 -16.48 19.66
N LEU A 3 29.49 -15.52 20.11
CA LEU A 3 28.69 -14.66 19.24
C LEU A 3 29.59 -13.69 18.47
N GLN A 4 29.39 -13.59 17.17
CA GLN A 4 30.11 -12.69 16.29
C GLN A 4 29.19 -11.55 15.81
N LYS A 5 29.77 -10.43 15.39
CA LYS A 5 29.03 -9.26 14.85
C LYS A 5 28.02 -9.67 13.76
N LYS A 6 28.38 -10.63 12.89
CA LYS A 6 27.50 -11.16 11.84
C LYS A 6 26.28 -11.90 12.41
N ASP A 7 26.38 -12.51 13.58
CA ASP A 7 25.24 -13.22 14.21
C ASP A 7 24.19 -12.21 14.70
N GLY A 8 24.65 -11.04 15.21
CA GLY A 8 23.79 -9.91 15.54
C GLY A 8 23.07 -9.35 14.33
N LEU A 9 23.77 -9.13 13.21
CA LEU A 9 23.15 -8.67 11.95
C LEU A 9 22.13 -9.68 11.42
N THR A 10 22.45 -10.98 11.48
CA THR A 10 21.52 -12.05 11.07
C THR A 10 20.26 -12.05 11.93
N ALA A 11 20.38 -11.87 13.25
CA ALA A 11 19.24 -11.77 14.15
C ALA A 11 18.36 -10.54 13.83
N LEU A 12 18.97 -9.39 13.57
CA LEU A 12 18.22 -8.18 13.14
C LEU A 12 17.45 -8.40 11.83
N HIS A 13 17.98 -9.21 10.91
CA HIS A 13 17.29 -9.54 9.67
C HIS A 13 16.07 -10.46 9.88
N GLN A 14 15.94 -11.12 11.01
CA GLN A 14 14.80 -11.97 11.36
C GLN A 14 13.66 -11.19 12.03
N ILE A 15 13.89 -9.94 12.44
CA ILE A 15 12.85 -9.09 13.02
C ILE A 15 11.91 -8.62 11.91
N PHE A 16 10.64 -8.97 12.03
CA PHE A 16 9.59 -8.54 11.09
C PHE A 16 9.04 -7.18 11.51
N THR A 17 9.67 -6.12 11.00
CA THR A 17 9.21 -4.74 11.13
C THR A 17 8.51 -4.28 9.84
N HIS A 18 7.67 -3.24 9.94
CA HIS A 18 7.04 -2.60 8.77
C HIS A 18 8.06 -1.94 7.85
N VAL A 19 9.16 -1.48 8.42
CA VAL A 19 10.30 -0.89 7.72
C VAL A 19 11.56 -1.51 8.27
N ARG A 20 12.50 -1.84 7.39
CA ARG A 20 13.78 -2.45 7.77
C ARG A 20 14.93 -1.74 7.07
N PHE A 21 15.98 -1.43 7.85
CA PHE A 21 17.24 -0.94 7.30
C PHE A 21 18.14 -2.10 6.88
N LYS A 22 18.58 -2.04 5.63
CA LYS A 22 19.67 -2.83 5.05
C LYS A 22 20.65 -1.88 4.39
N ASP A 23 21.19 -2.26 3.22
CA ASP A 23 21.90 -1.32 2.33
C ASP A 23 20.93 -0.28 1.73
N VAL A 24 19.65 -0.59 1.80
CA VAL A 24 18.52 0.27 1.39
C VAL A 24 17.44 0.26 2.47
N LEU A 25 16.56 1.24 2.42
CA LEU A 25 15.33 1.26 3.21
C LEU A 25 14.29 0.34 2.56
N GLU A 26 14.00 -0.78 3.21
CA GLU A 26 13.00 -1.74 2.76
C GLU A 26 11.65 -1.48 3.41
N ILE A 27 10.66 -1.10 2.63
CA ILE A 27 9.27 -0.92 3.07
C ILE A 27 8.53 -2.23 2.83
N ARG A 28 7.90 -2.78 3.89
CA ARG A 28 7.36 -4.15 3.92
C ARG A 28 5.86 -4.21 4.20
N THR A 29 5.23 -3.06 4.36
CA THR A 29 3.80 -2.96 4.68
C THR A 29 2.87 -3.21 3.50
N PRO A 30 3.22 -2.89 2.24
CA PRO A 30 2.32 -3.13 1.14
C PRO A 30 2.07 -4.62 0.94
N ASP A 31 0.80 -4.97 0.83
CA ASP A 31 0.38 -6.30 0.41
C ASP A 31 0.39 -6.41 -1.12
N ARG A 32 0.31 -7.62 -1.65
CA ARG A 32 0.19 -7.81 -3.10
C ARG A 32 -1.19 -7.34 -3.55
N PRO A 33 -1.29 -6.35 -4.44
CA PRO A 33 -2.56 -5.92 -4.98
C PRO A 33 -3.13 -6.96 -5.96
N PRO A 34 -4.40 -6.83 -6.38
CA PRO A 34 -4.95 -7.62 -7.45
C PRO A 34 -4.17 -7.47 -8.76
N PHE A 35 -4.36 -8.42 -9.64
CA PHE A 35 -3.79 -8.40 -10.99
C PHE A 35 -4.12 -7.09 -11.71
N GLY A 36 -3.11 -6.54 -12.44
CA GLY A 36 -3.20 -5.25 -13.12
C GLY A 36 -2.83 -4.04 -12.26
N TYR A 37 -2.64 -4.20 -10.94
CA TYR A 37 -2.27 -3.12 -10.02
C TYR A 37 -0.92 -3.35 -9.32
N GLU A 38 -0.09 -4.25 -9.83
CA GLU A 38 1.15 -4.69 -9.17
C GLU A 38 2.12 -3.56 -8.89
N LEU A 39 2.13 -2.52 -9.73
CA LEU A 39 2.99 -1.35 -9.58
C LEU A 39 2.40 -0.24 -8.70
N ALA A 40 1.12 -0.30 -8.37
CA ALA A 40 0.47 0.74 -7.57
C ALA A 40 1.11 0.97 -6.20
N PRO A 41 1.49 -0.05 -5.40
CA PRO A 41 2.17 0.17 -4.13
C PRO A 41 3.53 0.85 -4.29
N ALA A 42 4.29 0.49 -5.32
CA ALA A 42 5.59 1.10 -5.60
C ALA A 42 5.41 2.57 -6.03
N ALA A 43 4.47 2.86 -6.91
CA ALA A 43 4.14 4.21 -7.33
C ALA A 43 3.67 5.07 -6.14
N PHE A 44 2.77 4.53 -5.30
CA PHE A 44 2.29 5.22 -4.10
C PHE A 44 3.44 5.65 -3.17
N ILE A 45 4.33 4.73 -2.83
CA ILE A 45 5.47 5.01 -1.97
C ILE A 45 6.46 5.98 -2.63
N THR A 46 6.70 5.83 -3.93
CA THR A 46 7.57 6.73 -4.69
C THR A 46 7.05 8.17 -4.67
N GLY A 47 5.75 8.36 -4.90
CA GLY A 47 5.13 9.69 -4.89
C GLY A 47 5.18 10.38 -3.53
N LEU A 48 5.10 9.61 -2.44
CA LEU A 48 5.17 10.16 -1.07
C LEU A 48 6.60 10.48 -0.63
N LEU A 49 7.58 9.64 -0.99
CA LEU A 49 8.90 9.67 -0.35
C LEU A 49 10.04 10.15 -1.25
N GLN A 50 9.87 10.22 -2.57
CA GLN A 50 10.95 10.60 -3.49
C GLN A 50 10.90 12.05 -3.95
N GLU A 51 9.76 12.72 -3.78
CA GLU A 51 9.63 14.15 -4.06
C GLU A 51 9.75 14.93 -2.75
N PRO A 52 10.73 15.87 -2.62
CA PRO A 52 11.05 16.51 -1.35
C PRO A 52 9.87 17.20 -0.66
N CYS A 53 9.06 17.97 -1.41
CA CYS A 53 7.91 18.65 -0.80
C CYS A 53 6.84 17.65 -0.31
N SER A 54 6.64 16.54 -1.01
CA SER A 54 5.71 15.48 -0.58
C SER A 54 6.22 14.79 0.68
N LEU A 55 7.52 14.52 0.74
CA LEU A 55 8.16 13.93 1.91
C LEU A 55 8.05 14.85 3.14
N ASP A 56 8.29 16.14 2.97
CA ASP A 56 8.17 17.13 4.05
C ASP A 56 6.73 17.19 4.57
N GLU A 57 5.74 17.23 3.67
CA GLU A 57 4.32 17.26 4.02
C GLU A 57 3.89 15.98 4.76
N VAL A 58 4.36 14.80 4.33
CA VAL A 58 4.16 13.54 5.08
C VAL A 58 4.80 13.63 6.46
N GLY A 59 6.03 14.15 6.54
CA GLY A 59 6.75 14.34 7.80
C GLY A 59 5.98 15.20 8.79
N GLU A 60 5.46 16.34 8.35
CA GLU A 60 4.62 17.24 9.17
C GLU A 60 3.33 16.55 9.64
N MET A 61 2.65 15.81 8.76
CA MET A 61 1.45 15.07 9.12
C MET A 61 1.69 14.06 10.23
N VAL A 62 2.73 13.22 10.08
CA VAL A 62 2.99 12.12 11.03
C VAL A 62 3.66 12.60 12.33
N ALA A 63 4.29 13.78 12.33
CA ALA A 63 4.94 14.35 13.52
C ALA A 63 3.95 14.65 14.65
N THR A 64 2.69 14.89 14.31
CA THR A 64 1.61 15.17 15.28
C THR A 64 1.04 13.91 15.93
N TRP A 65 1.33 12.72 15.40
CA TRP A 65 0.73 11.48 15.86
C TRP A 65 1.50 10.87 17.02
N THR A 66 0.84 10.66 18.13
CA THR A 66 1.41 10.00 19.30
C THR A 66 1.60 8.49 19.05
N PHE A 67 2.47 7.88 19.85
CA PHE A 67 2.66 6.42 19.78
C PHE A 67 1.37 5.64 20.09
N GLU A 68 0.59 6.11 21.07
CA GLU A 68 -0.68 5.49 21.42
C GLU A 68 -1.71 5.58 20.30
N GLU A 69 -1.82 6.73 19.62
CA GLU A 69 -2.70 6.87 18.46
C GLU A 69 -2.31 5.90 17.34
N ARG A 70 -1.01 5.74 17.09
CA ARG A 70 -0.51 4.78 16.09
C ARG A 70 -0.90 3.34 16.44
N LEU A 71 -0.74 2.92 17.68
CA LEU A 71 -1.17 1.59 18.13
C LEU A 71 -2.67 1.38 17.98
N LYS A 72 -3.49 2.35 18.42
CA LYS A 72 -4.94 2.30 18.27
C LYS A 72 -5.37 2.26 16.81
N ALA A 73 -4.72 3.02 15.94
CA ALA A 73 -5.01 3.00 14.51
C ALA A 73 -4.68 1.64 13.88
N VAL A 74 -3.56 1.01 14.24
CA VAL A 74 -3.22 -0.36 13.78
C VAL A 74 -4.31 -1.36 14.19
N GLU A 75 -4.80 -1.31 15.43
CA GLU A 75 -5.88 -2.21 15.86
C GLU A 75 -7.20 -1.96 15.09
N LYS A 76 -7.58 -0.72 14.91
CA LYS A 76 -8.78 -0.35 14.17
C LYS A 76 -8.70 -0.73 12.67
N SER A 77 -7.53 -0.60 12.05
CA SER A 77 -7.35 -0.91 10.63
C SER A 77 -7.65 -2.37 10.27
N LYS A 78 -7.58 -3.29 11.26
CA LYS A 78 -7.91 -4.71 11.08
C LYS A 78 -9.37 -4.98 10.71
N THR A 79 -10.26 -4.03 10.98
CA THR A 79 -11.68 -4.17 10.63
C THR A 79 -12.00 -3.82 9.19
N LEU A 80 -11.08 -3.21 8.45
CA LEU A 80 -11.25 -2.71 7.08
C LEU A 80 -12.34 -1.63 6.93
N ASP A 81 -12.85 -1.11 8.04
CA ASP A 81 -13.85 -0.04 8.06
C ASP A 81 -13.17 1.33 7.98
N LEU A 82 -13.20 1.91 6.79
CA LEU A 82 -12.58 3.20 6.51
C LEU A 82 -13.28 4.40 7.19
N SER A 83 -14.49 4.23 7.73
CA SER A 83 -15.21 5.29 8.42
C SER A 83 -14.71 5.53 9.84
N GLN A 84 -13.97 4.57 10.42
CA GLN A 84 -13.43 4.72 11.76
C GLN A 84 -12.43 5.87 11.87
N THR A 85 -12.52 6.59 13.00
CA THR A 85 -11.57 7.66 13.33
C THR A 85 -10.18 7.08 13.55
N ALA A 86 -9.20 7.59 12.80
CA ALA A 86 -7.77 7.23 12.89
C ALA A 86 -7.00 8.28 13.70
N PHE A 87 -6.44 9.30 13.06
CA PHE A 87 -5.61 10.32 13.68
C PHE A 87 -6.27 11.70 13.63
N SER A 88 -6.00 12.53 14.63
CA SER A 88 -6.43 13.95 14.65
C SER A 88 -7.92 14.15 14.33
N GLY A 89 -8.78 13.23 14.78
CA GLY A 89 -10.24 13.28 14.58
C GLY A 89 -10.72 12.96 13.16
N LYS A 90 -9.82 12.66 12.22
CA LYS A 90 -10.15 12.26 10.83
C LYS A 90 -10.29 10.75 10.71
N SER A 91 -11.11 10.31 9.74
CA SER A 91 -11.30 8.89 9.44
C SER A 91 -10.12 8.30 8.67
N PHE A 92 -10.05 6.95 8.58
CA PHE A 92 -9.11 6.28 7.68
C PHE A 92 -9.33 6.69 6.22
N ARG A 93 -10.59 6.91 5.82
CA ARG A 93 -10.91 7.38 4.46
C ARG A 93 -10.28 8.72 4.18
N ASP A 94 -10.47 9.72 5.07
CA ASP A 94 -9.91 11.06 4.89
C ASP A 94 -8.39 11.03 4.73
N TRP A 95 -7.71 10.22 5.58
CA TRP A 95 -6.25 10.06 5.49
C TRP A 95 -5.80 9.34 4.23
N THR A 96 -6.54 8.33 3.82
CA THR A 96 -6.24 7.57 2.59
C THR A 96 -6.39 8.44 1.36
N GLU A 97 -7.47 9.20 1.24
CA GLU A 97 -7.71 10.15 0.15
C GLU A 97 -6.60 11.20 0.10
N ARG A 98 -6.25 11.77 1.26
CA ARG A 98 -5.17 12.77 1.35
C ARG A 98 -3.81 12.22 0.94
N LEU A 99 -3.46 11.00 1.34
CA LEU A 99 -2.20 10.37 0.99
C LEU A 99 -2.14 10.00 -0.51
N PHE A 100 -3.25 9.58 -1.10
CA PHE A 100 -3.34 9.33 -2.53
C PHE A 100 -3.15 10.62 -3.34
N GLU A 101 -3.85 11.70 -2.98
CA GLU A 101 -3.68 13.01 -3.62
C GLU A 101 -2.22 13.47 -3.56
N LEU A 102 -1.60 13.39 -2.39
CA LEU A 102 -0.23 13.80 -2.19
C LEU A 102 0.74 12.95 -3.00
N SER A 103 0.53 11.64 -3.03
CA SER A 103 1.35 10.72 -3.82
C SER A 103 1.24 11.01 -5.31
N MET A 104 0.04 11.16 -5.85
CA MET A 104 -0.16 11.49 -7.27
C MET A 104 0.51 12.81 -7.64
N LYS A 105 0.37 13.83 -6.81
CA LYS A 105 1.04 15.13 -6.98
C LYS A 105 2.56 15.00 -6.94
N GLY A 106 3.09 14.16 -6.04
CA GLY A 106 4.52 13.88 -5.95
C GLY A 106 5.06 13.18 -7.20
N LEU A 107 4.32 12.21 -7.76
CA LEU A 107 4.68 11.53 -9.01
C LEU A 107 4.71 12.51 -10.20
N ASP A 108 3.72 13.39 -10.31
CA ASP A 108 3.68 14.39 -11.37
C ASP A 108 4.84 15.39 -11.29
N LYS A 109 5.18 15.88 -10.09
CA LYS A 109 6.33 16.74 -9.86
C LYS A 109 7.66 16.03 -10.18
N ARG A 110 7.82 14.78 -9.73
CA ARG A 110 8.98 13.97 -10.02
C ARG A 110 9.16 13.76 -11.52
N ALA A 111 8.08 13.49 -12.24
CA ALA A 111 8.10 13.34 -13.69
C ALA A 111 8.64 14.58 -14.40
N VAL A 112 8.18 15.76 -14.00
CA VAL A 112 8.68 17.05 -14.54
C VAL A 112 10.16 17.25 -14.19
N GLN A 113 10.55 17.04 -12.94
CA GLN A 113 11.94 17.23 -12.48
C GLN A 113 12.94 16.31 -13.18
N SER A 114 12.54 15.06 -13.43
CA SER A 114 13.39 14.02 -14.02
C SER A 114 13.24 13.89 -15.53
N ASN A 115 12.33 14.66 -16.14
CA ASN A 115 11.98 14.58 -17.57
C ASN A 115 11.62 13.14 -18.02
N ILE A 116 10.74 12.48 -17.24
CA ILE A 116 10.23 11.12 -17.50
C ILE A 116 8.69 11.17 -17.56
N PRO A 117 8.02 10.16 -18.16
CA PRO A 117 6.58 10.00 -18.02
C PRO A 117 6.17 9.87 -16.56
N SER A 118 5.01 10.44 -16.17
CA SER A 118 4.51 10.30 -14.80
C SER A 118 4.11 8.85 -14.52
N GLU A 119 4.65 8.31 -13.43
CA GLU A 119 4.27 7.00 -12.93
C GLU A 119 2.86 6.98 -12.27
N ARG A 120 2.18 8.12 -12.28
CA ARG A 120 0.78 8.24 -11.86
C ARG A 120 -0.14 7.25 -12.58
N ILE A 121 0.17 6.91 -13.83
CA ILE A 121 -0.57 5.91 -14.62
C ILE A 121 -0.68 4.54 -13.94
N TYR A 122 0.25 4.21 -13.05
CA TYR A 122 0.23 2.95 -12.29
C TYR A 122 -0.58 3.06 -10.99
N LEU A 123 -0.78 4.27 -10.46
CA LEU A 123 -1.47 4.49 -9.20
C LEU A 123 -2.94 4.89 -9.40
N GLU A 124 -3.22 5.75 -10.36
CA GLU A 124 -4.54 6.37 -10.55
C GLU A 124 -5.68 5.34 -10.72
N PRO A 125 -5.57 4.30 -11.56
CA PRO A 125 -6.64 3.30 -11.70
C PRO A 125 -6.89 2.51 -10.40
N PHE A 126 -5.83 2.26 -9.61
CA PHE A 126 -5.97 1.64 -8.30
C PHE A 126 -6.74 2.54 -7.33
N VAL A 127 -6.41 3.83 -7.30
CA VAL A 127 -7.07 4.82 -6.44
C VAL A 127 -8.55 4.97 -6.79
N GLU A 128 -8.87 5.09 -8.06
CA GLU A 128 -10.25 5.18 -8.54
C GLU A 128 -11.10 3.97 -8.10
N GLN A 129 -10.58 2.76 -8.32
CA GLN A 129 -11.24 1.53 -7.89
C GLN A 129 -11.42 1.46 -6.37
N PHE A 130 -10.36 1.81 -5.62
CA PHE A 130 -10.38 1.81 -4.17
C PHE A 130 -11.39 2.82 -3.60
N LEU A 131 -11.41 4.05 -4.11
CA LEU A 131 -12.34 5.09 -3.63
C LEU A 131 -13.80 4.77 -3.98
N ALA A 132 -14.03 4.15 -5.14
CA ALA A 132 -15.37 3.77 -5.57
C ALA A 132 -15.93 2.57 -4.80
N ARG A 133 -15.12 1.55 -4.50
CA ARG A 133 -15.57 0.25 -3.97
C ARG A 133 -14.97 -0.14 -2.62
N GLY A 134 -14.07 0.67 -2.06
CA GLY A 134 -13.37 0.35 -0.81
C GLY A 134 -12.19 -0.62 -0.98
N PRO A 135 -11.66 -1.17 0.14
CA PRO A 135 -10.51 -2.08 0.11
C PRO A 135 -10.73 -3.31 -0.77
N PHE A 136 -9.73 -3.69 -1.56
CA PHE A 136 -9.82 -4.84 -2.46
C PHE A 136 -10.12 -6.17 -1.75
N SER A 137 -9.65 -6.33 -0.52
CA SER A 137 -9.98 -7.50 0.29
C SER A 137 -11.47 -7.61 0.59
N VAL A 138 -12.15 -6.49 0.81
CA VAL A 138 -13.62 -6.44 0.99
C VAL A 138 -14.32 -6.79 -0.32
N GLN A 139 -13.89 -6.18 -1.43
CA GLN A 139 -14.44 -6.46 -2.76
C GLN A 139 -14.35 -7.95 -3.12
N ILE A 140 -13.20 -8.59 -2.86
CA ILE A 140 -13.01 -10.02 -3.13
C ILE A 140 -13.89 -10.89 -2.23
N GLN A 141 -14.10 -10.50 -0.96
CA GLN A 141 -15.00 -11.21 -0.06
C GLN A 141 -16.45 -11.13 -0.55
N GLU A 142 -16.90 -9.95 -0.97
CA GLU A 142 -18.25 -9.77 -1.55
C GLU A 142 -18.45 -10.60 -2.81
N GLU A 143 -17.47 -10.58 -3.72
CA GLU A 143 -17.48 -11.40 -4.93
C GLU A 143 -17.53 -12.90 -4.61
N PHE A 144 -16.76 -13.35 -3.62
CA PHE A 144 -16.78 -14.74 -3.17
C PHE A 144 -18.16 -15.15 -2.65
N VAL A 145 -18.72 -14.35 -1.74
CA VAL A 145 -20.07 -14.61 -1.17
C VAL A 145 -21.13 -14.65 -2.27
N THR A 146 -21.13 -13.67 -3.16
CA THR A 146 -22.10 -13.55 -4.25
C THR A 146 -21.98 -14.69 -5.27
N SER A 147 -20.78 -15.22 -5.47
CA SER A 147 -20.52 -16.28 -6.44
C SER A 147 -21.20 -17.63 -6.10
N GLY A 148 -21.50 -17.87 -4.82
CA GLY A 148 -22.01 -19.16 -4.33
C GLY A 148 -21.05 -20.33 -4.53
N LYS A 149 -19.83 -20.09 -4.96
CA LYS A 149 -18.80 -21.13 -5.22
C LYS A 149 -18.15 -21.59 -3.93
N THR A 150 -17.58 -22.79 -3.94
CA THR A 150 -16.62 -23.19 -2.89
C THR A 150 -15.35 -22.33 -3.01
N LEU A 151 -14.65 -22.09 -1.91
CA LEU A 151 -13.42 -21.29 -1.89
C LEU A 151 -12.39 -21.80 -2.92
N LYS A 152 -12.23 -23.12 -3.04
CA LYS A 152 -11.35 -23.74 -4.03
C LYS A 152 -11.73 -23.37 -5.45
N ASN A 153 -13.01 -23.48 -5.81
CA ASN A 153 -13.49 -23.18 -7.16
C ASN A 153 -13.43 -21.66 -7.45
N PHE A 154 -13.66 -20.84 -6.46
CA PHE A 154 -13.54 -19.39 -6.60
C PHE A 154 -12.09 -18.97 -6.89
N ILE A 155 -11.14 -19.44 -6.08
CA ILE A 155 -9.71 -19.14 -6.27
C ILE A 155 -9.22 -19.67 -7.62
N HIS A 156 -9.58 -20.91 -7.98
CA HIS A 156 -9.17 -21.49 -9.25
C HIS A 156 -9.73 -20.73 -10.45
N GLY A 157 -11.00 -20.29 -10.40
CA GLY A 157 -11.61 -19.48 -11.45
C GLY A 157 -10.88 -18.16 -11.65
N ARG A 158 -10.62 -17.41 -10.59
CA ARG A 158 -9.86 -16.14 -10.66
C ARG A 158 -8.44 -16.33 -11.23
N TRP A 159 -7.77 -17.43 -10.88
CA TRP A 159 -6.46 -17.72 -11.42
C TRP A 159 -6.49 -18.02 -12.93
N GLN A 160 -7.53 -18.71 -13.42
CA GLN A 160 -7.73 -18.97 -14.85
C GLN A 160 -8.01 -17.68 -15.62
N GLU A 161 -8.89 -16.80 -15.12
CA GLU A 161 -9.20 -15.50 -15.70
C GLU A 161 -7.93 -14.66 -15.87
N GLN A 162 -7.11 -14.55 -14.82
CA GLN A 162 -5.83 -13.83 -14.85
C GLN A 162 -4.85 -14.41 -15.88
N LYS A 163 -4.80 -15.73 -16.03
CA LYS A 163 -3.95 -16.41 -17.00
C LYS A 163 -4.38 -16.11 -18.45
N GLU A 164 -5.69 -16.05 -18.71
CA GLU A 164 -6.24 -15.73 -20.02
C GLU A 164 -5.95 -14.27 -20.40
N GLU A 165 -6.09 -13.33 -19.47
CA GLU A 165 -5.73 -11.91 -19.68
C GLU A 165 -4.26 -11.72 -20.02
N LEU A 166 -3.36 -12.46 -19.35
CA LEU A 166 -1.91 -12.44 -19.66
C LEU A 166 -1.60 -12.97 -21.06
N THR A 167 -2.36 -13.95 -21.55
CA THR A 167 -2.17 -14.53 -22.88
C THR A 167 -2.73 -13.68 -24.02
N MET A 168 -3.73 -12.85 -23.75
CA MET A 168 -4.31 -11.95 -24.74
C MET A 168 -3.53 -10.65 -24.92
N ASN A 169 -2.73 -10.25 -23.94
CA ASN A 169 -1.94 -9.01 -23.95
C ASN A 169 -0.47 -9.20 -24.38
N ASN A 170 -0.06 -10.39 -24.80
CA ASN A 170 1.22 -10.74 -25.41
C ASN A 170 1.07 -11.05 -26.89
#